data_73c5f99c116afb5c7d3fb5255adde575
#
_entry.id   73c5f99c116afb5c7d3fb5255adde575
#
_cell.length_a   1.000
_cell.length_b   1.000
_cell.length_c   1.000
_cell.angle_alpha   90.00
_cell.angle_beta   90.00
_cell.angle_gamma   90.00
#
_symmetry.space_group_name_H-M   'P 1'
#
loop_
_entity.id
_entity.type
_entity.pdbx_description
1 polymer ?
#
loop_
_entity_poly.entity_id
_entity_poly.type
_entity_poly.pdbx_seq_one_letter_code
_entity_poly.pdbx_strand_id
1 'polypeptide(L)'
;GSYLSDCKSCINAFFWEESENCVNCLRGREAKDCIDMTGCWKIELSGNNSCCTNGYKLYYSIWCDGARYCEYCDECLEIDYCFGCVSLRKKKYCILNRQYTKEEYEALKLKIVADMKARGEYGTFVPYSMGLCPYNFSTSAIYFPEVTKEFVLAKGGYWDEGDGALVEGMATEDLPDLLEDVDANICKQALICPVT
;
A
#
# COMPACT_ATOMS: atom_id res chain seq x y z
N GLY A 1 -23.94 -0.49 -1.64
CA GLY A 1 -22.89 -0.87 -2.61
C GLY A 1 -23.33 -0.58 -4.05
N SER A 2 -22.37 -0.40 -4.92
CA SER A 2 -22.59 -0.17 -6.35
C SER A 2 -21.70 -1.09 -7.18
N TYR A 3 -22.19 -1.56 -8.31
CA TYR A 3 -21.48 -2.49 -9.22
C TYR A 3 -21.09 -3.81 -8.57
N LEU A 4 -22.04 -4.47 -7.89
CA LEU A 4 -21.85 -5.74 -7.21
C LEU A 4 -22.37 -6.89 -8.08
N SER A 5 -21.59 -7.97 -8.21
CA SER A 5 -22.04 -9.26 -8.71
C SER A 5 -21.65 -10.37 -7.73
N ASP A 6 -22.51 -11.37 -7.55
CA ASP A 6 -22.31 -12.57 -6.74
C ASP A 6 -21.92 -12.37 -5.26
N CYS A 7 -22.27 -11.23 -4.69
CA CYS A 7 -21.92 -10.85 -3.33
C CYS A 7 -22.87 -11.40 -2.26
N LYS A 8 -22.32 -11.89 -1.15
CA LYS A 8 -23.05 -12.20 0.08
C LYS A 8 -22.61 -11.27 1.22
N SER A 9 -23.57 -10.75 1.96
CA SER A 9 -23.36 -9.99 3.20
C SER A 9 -22.45 -8.76 3.08
N CYS A 10 -22.42 -8.09 1.93
CA CYS A 10 -21.57 -6.92 1.67
C CYS A 10 -22.10 -5.66 2.35
N ILE A 11 -21.22 -4.94 3.05
CA ILE A 11 -21.48 -3.64 3.62
C ILE A 11 -20.52 -2.63 2.96
N ASN A 12 -21.07 -1.57 2.36
CA ASN A 12 -20.32 -0.49 1.68
C ASN A 12 -19.38 -0.93 0.55
N ALA A 13 -19.65 -2.06 -0.10
CA ALA A 13 -18.81 -2.59 -1.16
C ALA A 13 -19.00 -1.90 -2.52
N PHE A 14 -17.91 -1.70 -3.25
CA PHE A 14 -17.88 -1.15 -4.60
C PHE A 14 -17.00 -2.00 -5.51
N PHE A 15 -17.42 -2.33 -6.74
CA PHE A 15 -16.68 -3.08 -7.75
C PHE A 15 -16.27 -4.50 -7.35
N TRP A 16 -17.22 -5.44 -7.20
CA TRP A 16 -16.93 -6.83 -6.81
C TRP A 16 -17.33 -7.87 -7.84
N GLU A 17 -16.51 -8.91 -7.92
CA GLU A 17 -16.83 -10.23 -8.47
C GLU A 17 -16.58 -11.26 -7.37
N GLU A 18 -17.48 -12.19 -7.12
CA GLU A 18 -17.36 -13.33 -6.18
C GLU A 18 -16.83 -13.00 -4.78
N SER A 19 -17.67 -12.59 -3.85
CA SER A 19 -17.28 -12.31 -2.48
C SER A 19 -18.26 -12.87 -1.45
N GLU A 20 -17.81 -13.27 -0.24
CA GLU A 20 -18.70 -13.88 0.76
C GLU A 20 -19.05 -12.94 1.92
N ASN A 21 -18.15 -12.52 2.79
CA ASN A 21 -18.49 -11.75 3.99
C ASN A 21 -17.74 -10.42 4.10
N CYS A 22 -17.96 -9.54 3.16
CA CYS A 22 -17.23 -8.29 3.00
C CYS A 22 -17.73 -7.17 3.90
N VAL A 23 -16.87 -6.23 4.29
CA VAL A 23 -17.24 -5.06 5.07
C VAL A 23 -17.01 -3.76 4.27
N ASN A 24 -15.83 -3.23 4.10
CA ASN A 24 -15.59 -1.95 3.43
C ASN A 24 -14.69 -2.11 2.20
N CYS A 25 -15.18 -2.77 1.18
CA CYS A 25 -14.38 -3.16 0.03
C CYS A 25 -14.46 -2.16 -1.11
N LEU A 26 -13.36 -1.83 -1.78
CA LEU A 26 -13.36 -0.89 -2.90
C LEU A 26 -13.17 -1.55 -4.26
N ARG A 27 -12.19 -2.43 -4.43
CA ARG A 27 -11.98 -3.22 -5.63
C ARG A 27 -11.70 -4.65 -5.22
N GLY A 28 -12.21 -5.63 -5.92
CA GLY A 28 -11.89 -7.00 -5.57
C GLY A 28 -12.24 -7.94 -6.69
N ARG A 29 -11.88 -9.19 -6.59
CA ARG A 29 -12.22 -10.18 -7.57
C ARG A 29 -12.70 -11.48 -6.91
N GLU A 30 -11.90 -12.20 -6.20
CA GLU A 30 -12.30 -13.39 -5.48
C GLU A 30 -11.92 -13.21 -4.01
N ALA A 31 -12.84 -12.82 -3.17
CA ALA A 31 -12.58 -12.56 -1.76
C ALA A 31 -13.46 -13.44 -0.90
N LYS A 32 -13.06 -13.82 0.31
CA LYS A 32 -13.83 -14.71 1.17
C LYS A 32 -14.20 -14.03 2.48
N ASP A 33 -13.54 -14.15 3.56
CA ASP A 33 -13.95 -13.59 4.86
C ASP A 33 -13.28 -12.24 5.11
N CYS A 34 -13.68 -11.20 4.39
CA CYS A 34 -12.97 -9.91 4.29
C CYS A 34 -13.38 -8.87 5.31
N ILE A 35 -12.52 -7.91 5.61
CA ILE A 35 -12.82 -6.70 6.39
C ILE A 35 -12.46 -5.47 5.53
N ASP A 36 -11.71 -4.51 5.93
CA ASP A 36 -11.54 -3.24 5.22
C ASP A 36 -10.49 -3.33 4.09
N MET A 37 -10.90 -3.66 2.88
CA MET A 37 -9.99 -3.90 1.75
C MET A 37 -10.04 -2.78 0.72
N THR A 38 -8.94 -2.52 0.00
CA THR A 38 -8.88 -1.43 -0.98
C THR A 38 -8.69 -1.90 -2.42
N GLY A 39 -7.75 -2.76 -2.76
CA GLY A 39 -7.54 -3.13 -4.14
C GLY A 39 -7.05 -4.56 -4.32
N CYS A 40 -7.88 -5.53 -4.10
CA CYS A 40 -7.49 -6.91 -3.92
C CYS A 40 -7.90 -7.82 -5.08
N TRP A 41 -7.11 -8.83 -5.39
CA TRP A 41 -7.32 -9.74 -6.50
C TRP A 41 -7.85 -11.11 -6.06
N LYS A 42 -7.11 -11.90 -5.27
CA LYS A 42 -7.53 -13.19 -4.71
C LYS A 42 -7.22 -13.22 -3.23
N ILE A 43 -8.22 -13.18 -2.39
CA ILE A 43 -8.03 -13.12 -0.94
C ILE A 43 -8.98 -14.07 -0.28
N GLU A 44 -8.56 -14.85 0.69
CA GLU A 44 -9.46 -15.74 1.44
C GLU A 44 -9.80 -15.22 2.84
N LEU A 45 -8.83 -15.01 3.70
CA LEU A 45 -9.05 -14.53 5.06
C LEU A 45 -8.24 -13.30 5.29
N SER A 46 -8.84 -12.16 5.34
CA SER A 46 -8.10 -10.90 5.42
C SER A 46 -8.55 -9.97 6.52
N GLY A 47 -7.70 -9.04 6.91
CA GLY A 47 -7.99 -7.94 7.82
C GLY A 47 -7.97 -6.61 7.06
N ASN A 48 -7.40 -5.57 7.64
CA ASN A 48 -7.33 -4.24 7.04
C ASN A 48 -6.25 -4.18 5.97
N ASN A 49 -6.52 -4.64 4.77
CA ASN A 49 -5.52 -4.67 3.69
C ASN A 49 -5.71 -3.50 2.74
N SER A 50 -4.63 -2.98 2.18
CA SER A 50 -4.68 -1.90 1.20
C SER A 50 -4.57 -2.40 -0.24
N CYS A 51 -3.54 -3.14 -0.60
CA CYS A 51 -3.36 -3.69 -1.94
C CYS A 51 -2.74 -5.08 -1.86
N CYS A 52 -3.52 -6.13 -2.11
CA CYS A 52 -3.02 -7.50 -2.06
C CYS A 52 -3.35 -8.24 -3.34
N THR A 53 -2.42 -8.97 -3.93
CA THR A 53 -2.65 -9.74 -5.14
C THR A 53 -2.99 -11.16 -4.79
N ASN A 54 -2.38 -12.16 -4.57
CA ASN A 54 -2.79 -13.55 -4.37
C ASN A 54 -2.79 -14.02 -2.89
N GLY A 55 -3.23 -13.19 -1.96
CA GLY A 55 -3.15 -13.47 -0.53
C GLY A 55 -4.00 -14.66 -0.05
N TYR A 56 -3.63 -15.27 1.08
CA TYR A 56 -4.39 -16.36 1.70
C TYR A 56 -4.86 -16.04 3.13
N LYS A 57 -4.02 -15.70 4.05
CA LYS A 57 -4.38 -15.26 5.41
C LYS A 57 -3.65 -13.99 5.75
N LEU A 58 -4.08 -12.90 5.15
CA LEU A 58 -3.44 -11.60 5.31
C LEU A 58 -4.10 -10.84 6.46
N TYR A 59 -3.30 -10.42 7.43
CA TYR A 59 -3.72 -9.51 8.48
C TYR A 59 -2.88 -8.24 8.41
N TYR A 60 -3.50 -7.07 8.34
CA TYR A 60 -2.86 -5.76 8.40
C TYR A 60 -1.71 -5.56 7.40
N SER A 61 -1.91 -5.99 6.16
CA SER A 61 -0.91 -5.90 5.09
C SER A 61 -1.16 -4.67 4.22
N ILE A 62 -0.10 -4.01 3.74
CA ILE A 62 -0.23 -2.84 2.85
C ILE A 62 -0.13 -3.27 1.38
N TRP A 63 0.97 -3.84 0.95
CA TRP A 63 1.17 -4.28 -0.42
C TRP A 63 1.88 -5.63 -0.44
N CYS A 64 1.13 -6.73 -0.46
CA CYS A 64 1.71 -8.08 -0.44
C CYS A 64 1.19 -8.92 -1.61
N ASP A 65 2.09 -9.52 -2.37
CA ASP A 65 1.80 -10.51 -3.40
C ASP A 65 2.21 -11.91 -2.94
N GLY A 66 1.25 -12.86 -2.93
CA GLY A 66 1.50 -14.24 -2.53
C GLY A 66 1.96 -14.44 -1.08
N ALA A 67 1.47 -13.64 -0.15
CA ALA A 67 1.82 -13.72 1.27
C ALA A 67 0.88 -14.64 2.05
N ARG A 68 1.42 -15.63 2.78
CA ARG A 68 0.65 -16.52 3.64
C ARG A 68 1.05 -16.33 5.11
N TYR A 69 0.06 -16.19 5.98
CA TYR A 69 0.28 -16.03 7.43
C TYR A 69 1.22 -14.86 7.78
N CYS A 70 1.12 -13.77 7.01
CA CYS A 70 1.94 -12.58 7.17
C CYS A 70 1.13 -11.44 7.80
N GLU A 71 1.78 -10.66 8.65
CA GLU A 71 1.17 -9.51 9.30
C GLU A 71 2.12 -8.31 9.20
N TYR A 72 1.59 -7.11 8.92
CA TYR A 72 2.36 -5.86 8.82
C TYR A 72 3.50 -5.91 7.79
N CYS A 73 3.31 -6.64 6.70
CA CYS A 73 4.32 -6.75 5.66
C CYS A 73 3.99 -5.86 4.47
N ASP A 74 5.00 -5.20 3.91
CA ASP A 74 4.86 -4.30 2.80
C ASP A 74 5.81 -4.67 1.64
N GLU A 75 5.35 -4.53 0.39
CA GLU A 75 6.09 -4.84 -0.85
C GLU A 75 6.76 -6.23 -0.87
N CYS A 76 6.20 -7.19 -0.17
CA CYS A 76 6.77 -8.53 -0.07
C CYS A 76 6.18 -9.49 -1.11
N LEU A 77 7.01 -10.37 -1.65
CA LEU A 77 6.65 -11.31 -2.71
C LEU A 77 6.94 -12.75 -2.33
N GLU A 78 5.93 -13.64 -2.44
CA GLU A 78 6.04 -15.07 -2.14
C GLU A 78 6.63 -15.35 -0.74
N ILE A 79 6.08 -14.72 0.29
CA ILE A 79 6.53 -14.90 1.68
C ILE A 79 5.55 -15.71 2.51
N ASP A 80 6.07 -16.48 3.47
CA ASP A 80 5.29 -17.25 4.43
C ASP A 80 5.70 -16.92 5.87
N TYR A 81 4.74 -16.80 6.78
CA TYR A 81 5.02 -16.57 8.21
C TYR A 81 6.00 -15.42 8.45
N CYS A 82 5.66 -14.24 8.00
CA CYS A 82 6.46 -13.04 8.19
C CYS A 82 5.70 -11.97 8.98
N PHE A 83 6.42 -11.17 9.76
CA PHE A 83 5.85 -10.12 10.59
C PHE A 83 6.69 -8.84 10.49
N GLY A 84 6.06 -7.73 10.12
CA GLY A 84 6.72 -6.42 10.02
C GLY A 84 7.85 -6.37 8.98
N CYS A 85 7.72 -7.10 7.87
CA CYS A 85 8.76 -7.20 6.86
C CYS A 85 8.47 -6.30 5.65
N VAL A 86 9.53 -5.75 5.06
CA VAL A 86 9.44 -4.88 3.89
C VAL A 86 10.36 -5.38 2.78
N SER A 87 9.86 -5.39 1.54
CA SER A 87 10.61 -5.72 0.32
C SER A 87 11.31 -7.09 0.34
N LEU A 88 10.73 -8.08 1.03
CA LEU A 88 11.25 -9.45 1.06
C LEU A 88 10.70 -10.30 -0.08
N ARG A 89 11.52 -11.22 -0.57
CA ARG A 89 11.13 -12.20 -1.59
C ARG A 89 11.52 -13.62 -1.18
N LYS A 90 10.59 -14.56 -1.36
CA LYS A 90 10.80 -16.01 -1.17
C LYS A 90 11.43 -16.36 0.19
N LYS A 91 10.84 -15.78 1.26
CA LYS A 91 11.33 -15.95 2.64
C LYS A 91 10.24 -16.52 3.54
N LYS A 92 10.70 -17.19 4.62
CA LYS A 92 9.83 -17.72 5.68
C LYS A 92 10.40 -17.41 7.04
N TYR A 93 9.49 -17.28 8.01
CA TYR A 93 9.83 -17.05 9.42
C TYR A 93 10.71 -15.82 9.64
N CYS A 94 10.32 -14.70 9.06
CA CYS A 94 11.04 -13.44 9.23
C CYS A 94 10.25 -12.47 10.13
N ILE A 95 10.98 -11.76 10.98
CA ILE A 95 10.48 -10.62 11.75
C ILE A 95 11.41 -9.44 11.48
N LEU A 96 10.85 -8.29 11.04
CA LEU A 96 11.61 -7.08 10.68
C LEU A 96 12.80 -7.41 9.76
N ASN A 97 12.53 -8.16 8.69
CA ASN A 97 13.50 -8.62 7.69
C ASN A 97 14.58 -9.60 8.19
N ARG A 98 14.58 -9.98 9.47
CA ARG A 98 15.49 -10.97 10.00
C ARG A 98 14.85 -12.34 10.01
N GLN A 99 15.55 -13.36 9.50
CA GLN A 99 15.10 -14.73 9.46
C GLN A 99 15.41 -15.47 10.77
N TYR A 100 14.46 -16.29 11.21
CA TYR A 100 14.52 -17.11 12.43
C TYR A 100 14.22 -18.57 12.10
N THR A 101 14.43 -19.47 13.04
CA THR A 101 13.82 -20.81 13.01
C THR A 101 12.32 -20.67 13.22
N LYS A 102 11.57 -21.71 12.92
CA LYS A 102 10.11 -21.71 13.14
C LYS A 102 9.76 -21.45 14.62
N GLU A 103 10.43 -22.14 15.50
CA GLU A 103 10.23 -22.09 16.95
C GLU A 103 10.56 -20.71 17.52
N GLU A 104 11.68 -20.12 17.10
CA GLU A 104 12.08 -18.77 17.48
C GLU A 104 11.08 -17.72 16.97
N TYR A 105 10.64 -17.87 15.71
CA TYR A 105 9.66 -16.98 15.10
C TYR A 105 8.34 -16.99 15.89
N GLU A 106 7.79 -18.18 16.18
CA GLU A 106 6.53 -18.33 16.90
C GLU A 106 6.62 -17.73 18.29
N ALA A 107 7.70 -18.03 19.03
CA ALA A 107 7.92 -17.53 20.38
C ALA A 107 8.09 -15.99 20.42
N LEU A 108 8.87 -15.45 19.49
CA LEU A 108 9.11 -13.99 19.41
C LEU A 108 7.85 -13.24 18.93
N LYS A 109 7.17 -13.74 17.91
CA LYS A 109 5.93 -13.16 17.43
C LYS A 109 4.86 -13.08 18.55
N LEU A 110 4.69 -14.15 19.32
CA LEU A 110 3.75 -14.14 20.45
C LEU A 110 4.05 -13.01 21.45
N LYS A 111 5.32 -12.78 21.78
CA LYS A 111 5.72 -11.69 22.67
C LYS A 111 5.43 -10.32 22.08
N ILE A 112 5.77 -10.12 20.80
CA ILE A 112 5.53 -8.85 20.09
C ILE A 112 4.03 -8.56 20.05
N VAL A 113 3.21 -9.53 19.63
CA VAL A 113 1.76 -9.37 19.56
C VAL A 113 1.13 -9.09 20.94
N ALA A 114 1.62 -9.75 21.99
CA ALA A 114 1.16 -9.49 23.36
C ALA A 114 1.48 -8.06 23.81
N ASP A 115 2.66 -7.59 23.53
CA ASP A 115 3.10 -6.22 23.84
C ASP A 115 2.31 -5.18 23.03
N MET A 116 2.15 -5.38 21.72
CA MET A 116 1.32 -4.51 20.89
C MET A 116 -0.14 -4.45 21.37
N LYS A 117 -0.71 -5.57 21.78
CA LYS A 117 -2.06 -5.61 22.36
C LYS A 117 -2.15 -4.83 23.66
N ALA A 118 -1.16 -4.96 24.53
CA ALA A 118 -1.11 -4.23 25.80
C ALA A 118 -1.03 -2.71 25.58
N ARG A 119 -0.40 -2.26 24.48
CA ARG A 119 -0.31 -0.85 24.07
C ARG A 119 -1.47 -0.38 23.18
N GLY A 120 -2.39 -1.25 22.80
CA GLY A 120 -3.50 -0.92 21.90
C GLY A 120 -3.06 -0.68 20.44
N GLU A 121 -1.91 -1.19 20.03
CA GLU A 121 -1.33 -1.01 18.69
C GLU A 121 -1.65 -2.17 17.75
N TYR A 122 -1.94 -3.36 18.26
CA TYR A 122 -2.24 -4.51 17.42
C TYR A 122 -3.57 -4.32 16.68
N GLY A 123 -3.55 -4.46 15.38
CA GLY A 123 -4.70 -4.21 14.53
C GLY A 123 -4.78 -2.79 13.98
N THR A 124 -3.85 -1.92 14.34
CA THR A 124 -3.73 -0.60 13.73
C THR A 124 -2.76 -0.62 12.56
N PHE A 125 -2.98 0.27 11.59
CA PHE A 125 -2.00 0.49 10.53
C PHE A 125 -0.73 1.16 11.06
N VAL A 126 0.33 1.10 10.26
CA VAL A 126 1.54 1.87 10.53
C VAL A 126 1.23 3.36 10.62
N PRO A 127 1.96 4.10 11.47
CA PRO A 127 1.76 5.55 11.60
C PRO A 127 1.98 6.27 10.27
N TYR A 128 1.29 7.38 10.06
CA TYR A 128 1.43 8.20 8.84
C TYR A 128 2.87 8.67 8.57
N SER A 129 3.69 8.79 9.61
CA SER A 129 5.12 9.11 9.52
C SER A 129 5.94 8.04 8.77
N MET A 130 5.42 6.83 8.61
CA MET A 130 6.03 5.76 7.82
C MET A 130 5.48 5.68 6.40
N GLY A 131 4.68 6.64 5.98
CA GLY A 131 4.17 6.73 4.61
C GLY A 131 5.30 6.84 3.59
N LEU A 132 5.11 6.25 2.41
CA LEU A 132 6.13 6.17 1.36
C LEU A 132 6.37 7.50 0.64
N CYS A 133 5.40 8.41 0.69
CA CYS A 133 5.51 9.70 0.03
C CYS A 133 4.88 10.82 0.87
N PRO A 134 5.30 12.07 0.66
CA PRO A 134 4.63 13.24 1.23
C PRO A 134 3.16 13.31 0.80
N TYR A 135 2.28 13.80 1.67
CA TYR A 135 0.86 13.90 1.36
C TYR A 135 0.59 14.66 0.06
N ASN A 136 1.23 15.81 -0.12
CA ASN A 136 1.03 16.68 -1.29
C ASN A 136 1.53 16.10 -2.63
N PHE A 137 2.33 15.04 -2.60
CA PHE A 137 2.70 14.26 -3.79
C PHE A 137 1.93 12.94 -3.91
N SER A 138 1.02 12.66 -2.99
CA SER A 138 0.20 11.46 -3.03
C SER A 138 -1.07 11.67 -3.87
N THR A 139 -1.63 10.57 -4.38
CA THR A 139 -2.95 10.60 -5.02
C THR A 139 -4.05 11.07 -4.08
N SER A 140 -3.87 10.94 -2.76
CA SER A 140 -4.81 11.45 -1.77
C SER A 140 -4.98 12.96 -1.85
N ALA A 141 -3.93 13.71 -2.17
CA ALA A 141 -4.03 15.16 -2.33
C ALA A 141 -4.92 15.57 -3.51
N ILE A 142 -5.01 14.72 -4.54
CA ILE A 142 -5.90 14.95 -5.69
C ILE A 142 -7.37 14.71 -5.30
N TYR A 143 -7.63 13.68 -4.51
CA TYR A 143 -9.00 13.31 -4.11
C TYR A 143 -9.52 14.11 -2.93
N PHE A 144 -8.65 14.62 -2.08
CA PHE A 144 -8.96 15.37 -0.87
C PHE A 144 -8.17 16.68 -0.81
N PRO A 145 -8.41 17.61 -1.74
CA PRO A 145 -7.65 18.86 -1.83
C PRO A 145 -7.86 19.80 -0.64
N GLU A 146 -8.92 19.57 0.16
CA GLU A 146 -9.22 20.32 1.35
C GLU A 146 -8.32 19.98 2.55
N VAL A 147 -7.55 18.90 2.47
CA VAL A 147 -6.65 18.50 3.57
C VAL A 147 -5.42 19.41 3.59
N THR A 148 -5.26 20.13 4.71
CA THR A 148 -4.20 21.11 4.86
C THR A 148 -2.90 20.48 5.35
N LYS A 149 -1.78 21.17 5.13
CA LYS A 149 -0.47 20.81 5.64
C LYS A 149 -0.49 20.62 7.17
N GLU A 150 -1.11 21.54 7.90
CA GLU A 150 -1.21 21.50 9.35
C GLU A 150 -1.93 20.24 9.84
N PHE A 151 -2.99 19.84 9.15
CA PHE A 151 -3.71 18.61 9.46
C PHE A 151 -2.82 17.38 9.27
N VAL A 152 -2.08 17.31 8.15
CA VAL A 152 -1.16 16.20 7.84
C VAL A 152 -0.08 16.07 8.91
N LEU A 153 0.58 17.18 9.24
CA LEU A 153 1.63 17.21 10.25
C LEU A 153 1.10 16.86 11.66
N ALA A 154 -0.09 17.34 12.02
CA ALA A 154 -0.74 17.00 13.28
C ALA A 154 -1.08 15.50 13.41
N LYS A 155 -1.26 14.80 12.30
CA LYS A 155 -1.48 13.35 12.25
C LYS A 155 -0.19 12.53 12.17
N GLY A 156 0.98 13.18 12.21
CA GLY A 156 2.29 12.55 12.11
C GLY A 156 2.71 12.19 10.70
N GLY A 157 1.98 12.63 9.69
CA GLY A 157 2.40 12.57 8.30
C GLY A 157 3.46 13.63 7.99
N TYR A 158 3.95 13.63 6.76
CA TYR A 158 4.87 14.69 6.35
C TYR A 158 4.44 15.33 5.03
N TRP A 159 4.91 16.54 4.84
CA TRP A 159 4.63 17.39 3.71
C TRP A 159 5.95 17.83 3.11
N ASP A 160 6.09 17.69 1.82
CA ASP A 160 7.26 18.16 1.11
C ASP A 160 7.11 19.65 0.79
N GLU A 161 8.08 20.46 1.20
CA GLU A 161 8.09 21.90 0.92
C GLU A 161 8.57 22.20 -0.50
N GLY A 162 9.07 21.17 -1.18
CA GLY A 162 9.88 21.36 -2.38
C GLY A 162 11.19 22.08 -2.06
N ASP A 163 12.26 21.63 -2.60
CA ASP A 163 13.56 22.31 -2.45
C ASP A 163 13.65 23.59 -3.30
N GLY A 164 12.61 23.89 -4.07
CA GLY A 164 12.55 25.02 -4.97
C GLY A 164 13.64 25.00 -6.04
N ALA A 165 14.34 23.89 -6.21
CA ALA A 165 15.36 23.76 -7.22
C ALA A 165 14.72 23.95 -8.61
N LEU A 166 15.00 25.07 -9.22
CA LEU A 166 14.69 25.29 -10.63
C LEU A 166 15.57 24.33 -11.42
N VAL A 167 14.98 23.30 -11.97
CA VAL A 167 15.66 22.41 -12.90
C VAL A 167 15.77 23.14 -14.22
N GLU A 168 16.99 23.45 -14.64
CA GLU A 168 17.23 23.93 -16.01
C GLU A 168 16.86 22.80 -16.97
N GLY A 169 15.95 23.06 -17.89
CA GLY A 169 15.43 22.06 -18.82
C GLY A 169 14.96 22.68 -20.13
N MET A 170 14.58 21.81 -21.04
CA MET A 170 13.98 22.19 -22.33
C MET A 170 12.53 22.60 -22.10
N ALA A 171 12.12 23.71 -22.67
CA ALA A 171 10.72 24.11 -22.69
C ALA A 171 9.91 23.12 -23.57
N THR A 172 8.65 22.90 -23.19
CA THR A 172 7.77 21.96 -23.94
C THR A 172 7.55 22.42 -25.38
N GLU A 173 7.59 23.73 -25.63
CA GLU A 173 7.42 24.35 -26.95
C GLU A 173 8.61 24.08 -27.89
N ASP A 174 9.78 23.73 -27.34
CA ASP A 174 10.98 23.41 -28.11
C ASP A 174 11.05 21.91 -28.50
N LEU A 175 10.04 21.11 -28.09
CA LEU A 175 9.96 19.71 -28.50
C LEU A 175 9.56 19.59 -29.97
N PRO A 176 10.17 18.65 -30.71
CA PRO A 176 9.70 18.33 -32.07
C PRO A 176 8.25 17.87 -32.08
N ASP A 177 7.48 18.30 -33.08
CA ASP A 177 6.09 17.91 -33.28
C ASP A 177 5.91 16.40 -33.62
N LEU A 178 6.93 15.82 -34.25
CA LEU A 178 6.89 14.41 -34.69
C LEU A 178 7.86 13.57 -33.84
N LEU A 179 7.41 12.39 -33.43
CA LEU A 179 8.22 11.46 -32.64
C LEU A 179 9.49 11.01 -33.36
N GLU A 180 9.47 10.93 -34.69
CA GLU A 180 10.62 10.55 -35.51
C GLU A 180 11.75 11.60 -35.51
N ASP A 181 11.44 12.82 -35.17
CA ASP A 181 12.41 13.93 -35.06
C ASP A 181 13.01 14.06 -33.67
N VAL A 182 12.53 13.25 -32.70
CA VAL A 182 13.04 13.28 -31.32
C VAL A 182 14.35 12.52 -31.20
N ASP A 183 15.41 13.22 -30.86
CA ASP A 183 16.72 12.60 -30.59
C ASP A 183 16.70 11.87 -29.23
N ALA A 184 17.38 10.71 -29.17
CA ALA A 184 17.50 9.91 -27.94
C ALA A 184 18.15 10.67 -26.76
N ASN A 185 18.83 11.79 -27.00
CA ASN A 185 19.37 12.66 -25.96
C ASN A 185 18.29 13.32 -25.12
N ILE A 186 17.04 13.36 -25.56
CA ILE A 186 15.92 13.89 -24.77
C ILE A 186 15.76 13.15 -23.44
N CYS A 187 16.12 11.87 -23.38
CA CYS A 187 16.09 11.09 -22.13
C CYS A 187 17.10 11.57 -21.06
N LYS A 188 18.00 12.47 -21.44
CA LYS A 188 19.01 13.07 -20.53
C LYS A 188 18.66 14.50 -20.13
N GLN A 189 17.58 15.03 -20.64
CA GLN A 189 17.13 16.39 -20.41
C GLN A 189 15.92 16.41 -19.48
N ALA A 190 15.81 17.40 -18.63
CA ALA A 190 14.59 17.71 -17.92
C ALA A 190 13.65 18.48 -18.86
N LEU A 191 12.37 18.16 -18.84
CA LEU A 191 11.35 18.91 -19.56
C LEU A 191 10.62 19.81 -18.56
N ILE A 192 10.46 21.06 -18.90
CA ILE A 192 9.74 22.05 -18.09
C ILE A 192 8.25 21.94 -18.38
N CYS A 193 7.46 21.64 -17.35
CA CYS A 193 6.00 21.65 -17.47
C CYS A 193 5.50 23.10 -17.64
N PRO A 194 4.70 23.42 -18.65
CA PRO A 194 4.24 24.80 -18.85
C PRO A 194 3.14 25.22 -17.85
N VAL A 195 2.68 24.31 -16.99
CA VAL A 195 1.55 24.52 -16.08
C VAL A 195 1.96 24.55 -14.62
N THR A 196 3.08 23.92 -14.25
CA THR A 196 3.55 23.83 -12.84
C THR A 196 4.86 24.55 -12.62
#